data_0dfc61563daa426297480770002cf945
#
_entry.id   0dfc61563daa426297480770002cf945
#
_cell.length_a   1.000
_cell.length_b   1.000
_cell.length_c   1.000
_cell.angle_alpha   90.00
_cell.angle_beta   90.00
_cell.angle_gamma   90.00
#
_symmetry.space_group_name_H-M   'P 1'
#
loop_
_entity.id
_entity.type
_entity.pdbx_description
1 polymer ?
#
loop_
_entity_poly.entity_id
_entity_poly.type
_entity_poly.pdbx_seq_one_letter_code
_entity_poly.pdbx_strand_id
1 'polypeptide(L)'
;LREEGQRIRSLPGVDQCVVLSTCNRMEIYYWSNEPENAQEHILSHFLGDGRGELDMASYFYSHQGEDALGHLCRVLSGLDSMVLGETEIFGQVKTAYHTALDAGITAACANKTFQKAFTIGKKVRTESQIHAGATSVGSVAVELAEQIFGDLSGTRVLILGAGEMSRVTGRALHARGAEGIYVANRSFDRAVELA
;
A
#
# COMPACT_ATOMS: atom_id res chain seq x y z
N LEU A 1 -7.06 -7.89 6.91
CA LEU A 1 -5.64 -8.22 7.15
C LEU A 1 -5.47 -9.31 8.21
N ARG A 2 -6.09 -9.17 9.40
CA ARG A 2 -5.91 -10.12 10.50
C ARG A 2 -6.35 -11.54 10.14
N GLU A 3 -7.58 -11.71 9.66
CA GLU A 3 -8.12 -13.01 9.26
C GLU A 3 -7.30 -13.63 8.12
N GLU A 4 -6.95 -12.82 7.13
CA GLU A 4 -6.14 -13.27 6.00
C GLU A 4 -4.73 -13.70 6.43
N GLY A 5 -4.10 -12.93 7.31
CA GLY A 5 -2.82 -13.31 7.89
C GLY A 5 -2.88 -14.64 8.67
N GLN A 6 -3.96 -14.89 9.42
CA GLN A 6 -4.17 -16.15 10.12
C GLN A 6 -4.37 -17.32 9.15
N ARG A 7 -5.09 -17.13 8.05
CA ARG A 7 -5.27 -18.14 7.00
C ARG A 7 -3.94 -18.48 6.35
N ILE A 8 -3.16 -17.47 5.94
CA ILE A 8 -1.84 -17.67 5.32
C ILE A 8 -0.89 -18.35 6.30
N ARG A 9 -0.87 -17.94 7.58
CA ARG A 9 -0.04 -18.57 8.61
C ARG A 9 -0.35 -20.06 8.81
N SER A 10 -1.58 -20.48 8.52
CA SER A 10 -2.00 -21.89 8.63
C SER A 10 -1.63 -22.74 7.41
N LEU A 11 -1.14 -22.14 6.33
CA LEU A 11 -0.71 -22.86 5.14
C LEU A 11 0.58 -23.65 5.40
N PRO A 12 0.75 -24.84 4.76
CA PRO A 12 1.96 -25.61 4.90
C PRO A 12 3.21 -24.81 4.54
N GLY A 13 4.26 -24.97 5.33
CA GLY A 13 5.54 -24.28 5.13
C GLY A 13 5.60 -22.83 5.61
N VAL A 14 4.51 -22.21 6.05
CA VAL A 14 4.52 -20.81 6.54
C VAL A 14 4.69 -20.77 8.06
N ASP A 15 5.85 -20.33 8.54
CA ASP A 15 6.15 -20.21 9.98
C ASP A 15 5.68 -18.89 10.59
N GLN A 16 5.78 -17.79 9.84
CA GLN A 16 5.39 -16.44 10.24
C GLN A 16 4.98 -15.65 9.00
N CYS A 17 4.07 -14.70 9.12
CA CYS A 17 3.78 -13.82 8.00
C CYS A 17 3.28 -12.43 8.41
N VAL A 18 3.41 -11.48 7.49
CA VAL A 18 2.79 -10.16 7.54
C VAL A 18 2.15 -9.90 6.18
N VAL A 19 0.87 -9.55 6.16
CA VAL A 19 0.11 -9.22 4.94
C VAL A 19 -0.01 -7.71 4.83
N LEU A 20 0.54 -7.14 3.78
CA LEU A 20 0.36 -5.75 3.39
C LEU A 20 -0.66 -5.69 2.25
N SER A 21 -1.71 -4.90 2.41
CA SER A 21 -2.68 -4.63 1.36
C SER A 21 -3.00 -3.14 1.35
N THR A 22 -2.79 -2.52 0.21
CA THR A 22 -3.03 -1.10 -0.06
C THR A 22 -3.86 -0.96 -1.33
N CYS A 23 -4.13 0.26 -1.79
CA CYS A 23 -4.80 0.48 -3.07
C CYS A 23 -3.91 0.12 -4.29
N ASN A 24 -2.59 0.03 -4.11
CA ASN A 24 -1.62 -0.15 -5.20
C ASN A 24 -0.85 -1.48 -5.14
N ARG A 25 -0.85 -2.19 -4.01
CA ARG A 25 -0.11 -3.44 -3.84
C ARG A 25 -0.74 -4.37 -2.83
N MET A 26 -0.55 -5.65 -3.07
CA MET A 26 -0.75 -6.70 -2.09
C MET A 26 0.54 -7.50 -1.98
N GLU A 27 1.11 -7.56 -0.79
CA GLU A 27 2.36 -8.25 -0.52
C GLU A 27 2.25 -9.14 0.72
N ILE A 28 2.90 -10.28 0.67
CA ILE A 28 2.99 -11.22 1.78
C ILE A 28 4.46 -11.42 2.10
N TYR A 29 4.85 -10.94 3.26
CA TYR A 29 6.15 -11.22 3.83
C TYR A 29 6.03 -12.45 4.72
N TYR A 30 6.72 -13.51 4.39
CA TYR A 30 6.65 -14.75 5.15
C TYR A 30 8.03 -15.32 5.45
N TRP A 31 8.11 -16.14 6.49
CA TRP A 31 9.29 -16.89 6.90
C TRP A 31 8.96 -18.36 6.82
N SER A 32 9.87 -19.12 6.26
CA SER A 32 9.70 -20.53 5.98
C SER A 32 11.04 -21.24 6.00
N ASN A 33 11.05 -22.48 6.45
CA ASN A 33 12.16 -23.42 6.26
C ASN A 33 12.06 -24.14 4.91
N GLU A 34 10.90 -24.06 4.23
CA GLU A 34 10.61 -24.66 2.94
C GLU A 34 9.98 -23.62 2.01
N PRO A 35 10.76 -22.62 1.53
CA PRO A 35 10.20 -21.43 0.87
C PRO A 35 9.45 -21.72 -0.43
N GLU A 36 9.90 -22.68 -1.24
CA GLU A 36 9.21 -23.07 -2.47
C GLU A 36 7.84 -23.70 -2.18
N ASN A 37 7.77 -24.60 -1.19
CA ASN A 37 6.54 -25.24 -0.74
C ASN A 37 5.54 -24.19 -0.18
N ALA A 38 6.03 -23.29 0.67
CA ALA A 38 5.21 -22.20 1.20
C ALA A 38 4.67 -21.29 0.09
N GLN A 39 5.52 -20.89 -0.87
CA GLN A 39 5.12 -20.07 -2.01
C GLN A 39 4.01 -20.75 -2.83
N GLU A 40 4.16 -22.04 -3.11
CA GLU A 40 3.16 -22.80 -3.86
C GLU A 40 1.78 -22.78 -3.15
N HIS A 41 1.76 -23.00 -1.84
CA HIS A 41 0.51 -22.98 -1.07
C HIS A 41 -0.10 -21.58 -0.98
N ILE A 42 0.73 -20.54 -0.82
CA ILE A 42 0.26 -19.15 -0.82
C ILE A 42 -0.37 -18.80 -2.17
N LEU A 43 0.29 -19.12 -3.28
CA LEU A 43 -0.24 -18.89 -4.62
C LEU A 43 -1.54 -19.67 -4.85
N SER A 44 -1.61 -20.93 -4.40
CA SER A 44 -2.84 -21.73 -4.47
C SER A 44 -3.99 -21.10 -3.73
N HIS A 45 -3.71 -20.52 -2.57
CA HIS A 45 -4.73 -19.89 -1.74
C HIS A 45 -5.41 -18.71 -2.47
N PHE A 46 -4.67 -17.94 -3.27
CA PHE A 46 -5.23 -16.80 -3.99
C PHE A 46 -5.85 -17.15 -5.35
N LEU A 47 -5.36 -18.18 -6.01
CA LEU A 47 -5.76 -18.51 -7.38
C LEU A 47 -6.82 -19.61 -7.45
N GLY A 48 -7.02 -20.36 -6.36
CA GLY A 48 -7.91 -21.51 -6.37
C GLY A 48 -7.51 -22.54 -7.42
N ASP A 49 -8.52 -23.27 -7.94
CA ASP A 49 -8.33 -24.32 -8.94
C ASP A 49 -8.06 -23.79 -10.38
N GLY A 50 -8.07 -22.46 -10.58
CA GLY A 50 -7.90 -21.80 -11.88
C GLY A 50 -6.44 -21.70 -12.39
N ARG A 51 -5.49 -22.44 -11.82
CA ARG A 51 -4.06 -22.38 -12.14
C ARG A 51 -3.67 -22.76 -13.57
N GLY A 52 -4.52 -23.49 -14.28
CA GLY A 52 -4.13 -24.16 -15.54
C GLY A 52 -3.87 -23.25 -16.75
N GLU A 53 -4.28 -21.96 -16.70
CA GLU A 53 -4.22 -21.06 -17.86
C GLU A 53 -3.50 -19.73 -17.58
N LEU A 54 -3.08 -19.45 -16.32
CA LEU A 54 -2.44 -18.17 -15.98
C LEU A 54 -0.91 -18.30 -15.98
N ASP A 55 -0.26 -17.46 -16.77
CA ASP A 55 1.18 -17.23 -16.62
C ASP A 55 1.43 -16.47 -15.32
N MET A 56 1.75 -17.24 -14.27
CA MET A 56 1.97 -16.75 -12.93
C MET A 56 3.03 -15.66 -12.84
N ALA A 57 4.07 -15.73 -13.65
CA ALA A 57 5.15 -14.75 -13.71
C ALA A 57 4.67 -13.37 -14.14
N SER A 58 3.56 -13.30 -14.88
CA SER A 58 2.97 -12.03 -15.32
C SER A 58 2.15 -11.31 -14.25
N TYR A 59 1.74 -12.01 -13.18
CA TYR A 59 0.84 -11.47 -12.15
C TYR A 59 1.49 -11.31 -10.78
N PHE A 60 2.58 -12.05 -10.53
CA PHE A 60 3.24 -12.07 -9.24
C PHE A 60 4.74 -11.87 -9.39
N TYR A 61 5.31 -11.20 -8.43
CA TYR A 61 6.75 -11.18 -8.22
C TYR A 61 7.09 -11.86 -6.90
N SER A 62 8.29 -12.40 -6.80
CA SER A 62 8.80 -13.04 -5.59
C SER A 62 10.23 -12.60 -5.35
N HIS A 63 10.53 -12.29 -4.10
CA HIS A 63 11.88 -11.97 -3.63
C HIS A 63 12.23 -12.88 -2.47
N GLN A 64 13.51 -13.27 -2.37
CA GLN A 64 14.00 -14.12 -1.30
C GLN A 64 15.22 -13.51 -0.61
N GLY A 65 15.43 -13.84 0.66
CA GLY A 65 16.63 -13.47 1.41
C GLY A 65 16.87 -11.93 1.44
N GLU A 66 18.05 -11.53 0.98
CA GLU A 66 18.46 -10.11 0.98
C GLU A 66 17.63 -9.26 0.02
N ASP A 67 17.18 -9.82 -1.10
CA ASP A 67 16.33 -9.12 -2.07
C ASP A 67 14.95 -8.78 -1.48
N ALA A 68 14.36 -9.70 -0.71
CA ALA A 68 13.11 -9.46 0.00
C ALA A 68 13.27 -8.35 1.05
N LEU A 69 14.38 -8.35 1.81
CA LEU A 69 14.68 -7.29 2.76
C LEU A 69 14.93 -5.95 2.06
N GLY A 70 15.68 -5.95 0.96
CA GLY A 70 15.92 -4.77 0.13
C GLY A 70 14.62 -4.19 -0.41
N HIS A 71 13.70 -5.05 -0.90
CA HIS A 71 12.39 -4.65 -1.36
C HIS A 71 11.56 -4.00 -0.22
N LEU A 72 11.47 -4.64 0.94
CA LEU A 72 10.77 -4.07 2.11
C LEU A 72 11.33 -2.68 2.49
N CYS A 73 12.65 -2.51 2.45
CA CYS A 73 13.27 -1.20 2.73
C CYS A 73 12.91 -0.16 1.66
N ARG A 74 12.86 -0.52 0.36
CA ARG A 74 12.39 0.38 -0.72
C ARG A 74 10.94 0.78 -0.54
N VAL A 75 10.06 -0.17 -0.23
CA VAL A 75 8.65 0.08 0.07
C VAL A 75 8.50 1.05 1.23
N LEU A 76 9.16 0.80 2.36
CA LEU A 76 9.13 1.68 3.55
C LEU A 76 9.68 3.08 3.28
N SER A 77 10.62 3.20 2.38
CA SER A 77 11.21 4.48 1.99
C SER A 77 10.34 5.26 0.99
N GLY A 78 9.30 4.62 0.41
CA GLY A 78 8.49 5.20 -0.65
C GLY A 78 9.18 5.20 -2.02
N LEU A 79 10.27 4.44 -2.16
CA LEU A 79 11.03 4.31 -3.42
C LEU A 79 10.34 3.40 -4.43
N ASP A 80 9.42 2.57 -3.96
CA ASP A 80 8.66 1.61 -4.77
C ASP A 80 7.16 1.99 -4.86
N SER A 81 6.82 3.23 -4.57
CA SER A 81 5.47 3.76 -4.62
C SER A 81 5.17 4.44 -5.96
N MET A 82 3.88 4.50 -6.35
CA MET A 82 3.44 5.25 -7.54
C MET A 82 3.85 6.72 -7.49
N VAL A 83 3.79 7.31 -6.31
CA VAL A 83 4.33 8.64 -6.03
C VAL A 83 5.60 8.46 -5.21
N LEU A 84 6.72 8.82 -5.80
CA LEU A 84 8.02 8.66 -5.16
C LEU A 84 8.07 9.45 -3.85
N GLY A 85 8.41 8.76 -2.77
CA GLY A 85 8.52 9.39 -1.45
C GLY A 85 7.19 9.61 -0.72
N GLU A 86 6.06 9.03 -1.19
CA GLU A 86 4.79 9.15 -0.48
C GLU A 86 4.93 8.79 1.01
N THR A 87 4.14 9.43 1.85
CA THR A 87 4.28 9.29 3.30
C THR A 87 3.39 8.20 3.89
N GLU A 88 2.33 7.81 3.20
CA GLU A 88 1.30 6.90 3.71
C GLU A 88 1.78 5.45 3.82
N ILE A 89 2.59 4.98 2.85
CA ILE A 89 3.05 3.58 2.80
C ILE A 89 3.78 3.16 4.09
N PHE A 90 4.57 4.05 4.68
CA PHE A 90 5.26 3.74 5.94
C PHE A 90 4.27 3.43 7.07
N GLY A 91 3.20 4.21 7.18
CA GLY A 91 2.11 4.01 8.13
C GLY A 91 1.35 2.71 7.85
N GLN A 92 1.07 2.44 6.58
CA GLN A 92 0.36 1.23 6.15
C GLN A 92 1.15 -0.05 6.46
N VAL A 93 2.46 -0.08 6.17
CA VAL A 93 3.35 -1.21 6.54
C VAL A 93 3.42 -1.38 8.05
N LYS A 94 3.50 -0.27 8.80
CA LYS A 94 3.51 -0.31 10.27
C LYS A 94 2.21 -0.90 10.81
N THR A 95 1.06 -0.51 10.28
CA THR A 95 -0.25 -1.05 10.66
C THR A 95 -0.35 -2.54 10.33
N ALA A 96 0.09 -2.95 9.13
CA ALA A 96 0.11 -4.36 8.73
C ALA A 96 0.95 -5.22 9.69
N TYR A 97 2.16 -4.76 10.02
CA TYR A 97 3.02 -5.44 10.98
C TYR A 97 2.39 -5.52 12.38
N HIS A 98 1.84 -4.43 12.91
CA HIS A 98 1.20 -4.47 14.24
C HIS A 98 -0.03 -5.38 14.25
N THR A 99 -0.83 -5.39 13.18
CA THR A 99 -1.96 -6.32 13.04
C THR A 99 -1.50 -7.77 13.11
N ALA A 100 -0.38 -8.12 12.46
CA ALA A 100 0.19 -9.45 12.50
C ALA A 100 0.77 -9.79 13.88
N LEU A 101 1.45 -8.83 14.53
CA LEU A 101 2.00 -8.98 15.87
C LEU A 101 0.90 -9.24 16.90
N ASP A 102 -0.16 -8.43 16.90
CA ASP A 102 -1.30 -8.52 17.81
C ASP A 102 -2.13 -9.81 17.57
N ALA A 103 -2.07 -10.36 16.36
CA ALA A 103 -2.68 -11.63 16.03
C ALA A 103 -1.81 -12.85 16.40
N GLY A 104 -0.57 -12.64 16.87
CA GLY A 104 0.36 -13.72 17.26
C GLY A 104 0.90 -14.52 16.06
N ILE A 105 0.88 -13.97 14.85
CA ILE A 105 1.34 -14.64 13.63
C ILE A 105 2.77 -14.24 13.23
N THR A 106 3.41 -13.39 14.01
CA THR A 106 4.85 -13.08 13.91
C THR A 106 5.61 -13.61 15.11
N ALA A 107 6.91 -13.86 14.95
CA ALA A 107 7.83 -14.26 16.00
C ALA A 107 9.14 -13.46 15.90
N ALA A 108 10.18 -13.88 16.61
CA ALA A 108 11.43 -13.13 16.76
C ALA A 108 12.06 -12.68 15.42
N CYS A 109 12.03 -13.54 14.41
CA CYS A 109 12.66 -13.26 13.11
C CYS A 109 11.92 -12.12 12.38
N ALA A 110 10.60 -12.26 12.20
CA ALA A 110 9.77 -11.23 11.58
C ALA A 110 9.86 -9.91 12.35
N ASN A 111 9.75 -9.97 13.69
CA ASN A 111 9.79 -8.78 14.52
C ASN A 111 11.12 -8.02 14.37
N LYS A 112 12.25 -8.74 14.40
CA LYS A 112 13.57 -8.14 14.21
C LYS A 112 13.74 -7.52 12.82
N THR A 113 13.25 -8.21 11.79
CA THR A 113 13.30 -7.75 10.40
C THR A 113 12.52 -6.44 10.24
N PHE A 114 11.25 -6.40 10.66
CA PHE A 114 10.42 -5.19 10.51
C PHE A 114 10.95 -4.02 11.34
N GLN A 115 11.41 -4.23 12.58
CA GLN A 115 12.00 -3.18 13.39
C GLN A 115 13.25 -2.56 12.75
N LYS A 116 14.11 -3.39 12.16
CA LYS A 116 15.28 -2.92 11.41
C LYS A 116 14.88 -2.19 10.13
N ALA A 117 13.93 -2.72 9.37
CA ALA A 117 13.43 -2.09 8.15
C ALA A 117 12.77 -0.74 8.46
N PHE A 118 12.00 -0.59 9.54
CA PHE A 118 11.48 0.72 9.98
C PHE A 118 12.59 1.71 10.31
N THR A 119 13.66 1.26 10.96
CA THR A 119 14.81 2.13 11.26
C THR A 119 15.49 2.61 9.98
N ILE A 120 15.70 1.71 9.02
CA ILE A 120 16.31 2.01 7.71
C ILE A 120 15.40 2.94 6.91
N GLY A 121 14.11 2.63 6.79
CA GLY A 121 13.16 3.47 6.05
C GLY A 121 13.08 4.90 6.60
N LYS A 122 13.06 5.07 7.92
CA LYS A 122 13.13 6.40 8.54
C LYS A 122 14.43 7.13 8.18
N LYS A 123 15.57 6.45 8.29
CA LYS A 123 16.89 7.02 7.98
C LYS A 123 16.94 7.50 6.52
N VAL A 124 16.55 6.64 5.57
CA VAL A 124 16.51 6.99 4.14
C VAL A 124 15.64 8.22 3.92
N ARG A 125 14.43 8.26 4.46
CA ARG A 125 13.51 9.40 4.32
C ARG A 125 14.08 10.70 4.89
N THR A 126 14.73 10.64 6.05
CA THR A 126 15.33 11.82 6.70
C THR A 126 16.55 12.33 5.94
N GLU A 127 17.44 11.43 5.50
CA GLU A 127 18.71 11.83 4.88
C GLU A 127 18.55 12.22 3.40
N SER A 128 17.63 11.58 2.66
CA SER A 128 17.41 11.89 1.24
C SER A 128 16.38 12.99 0.99
N GLN A 129 15.59 13.36 2.00
CA GLN A 129 14.44 14.27 1.86
C GLN A 129 13.48 13.87 0.72
N ILE A 130 13.41 12.58 0.41
CA ILE A 130 12.61 12.04 -0.71
C ILE A 130 11.11 12.36 -0.59
N HIS A 131 10.66 12.72 0.60
CA HIS A 131 9.29 13.14 0.90
C HIS A 131 9.05 14.65 0.69
N ALA A 132 10.05 15.41 0.23
CA ALA A 132 9.88 16.82 -0.09
C ALA A 132 9.19 16.96 -1.46
N GLY A 133 8.00 17.53 -1.49
CA GLY A 133 7.20 17.72 -2.72
C GLY A 133 5.80 17.11 -2.62
N ALA A 134 5.22 16.77 -3.75
CA ALA A 134 3.94 16.06 -3.81
C ALA A 134 4.09 14.63 -3.27
N THR A 135 3.50 14.36 -2.12
CA THR A 135 3.71 13.13 -1.35
C THR A 135 2.48 12.22 -1.32
N SER A 136 1.47 12.52 -2.13
CA SER A 136 0.27 11.68 -2.26
C SER A 136 -0.26 11.70 -3.70
N VAL A 137 -0.97 10.66 -4.09
CA VAL A 137 -1.65 10.58 -5.39
C VAL A 137 -2.59 11.78 -5.59
N GLY A 138 -3.27 12.21 -4.52
CA GLY A 138 -4.14 13.39 -4.54
C GLY A 138 -3.38 14.67 -4.84
N SER A 139 -2.20 14.90 -4.24
CA SER A 139 -1.39 16.10 -4.52
C SER A 139 -0.82 16.10 -5.93
N VAL A 140 -0.37 14.94 -6.44
CA VAL A 140 0.09 14.80 -7.84
C VAL A 140 -1.05 15.08 -8.82
N ALA A 141 -2.25 14.56 -8.56
CA ALA A 141 -3.41 14.82 -9.40
C ALA A 141 -3.76 16.32 -9.47
N VAL A 142 -3.63 17.04 -8.35
CA VAL A 142 -3.85 18.49 -8.30
C VAL A 142 -2.75 19.25 -9.05
N GLU A 143 -1.49 18.91 -8.86
CA GLU A 143 -0.38 19.51 -9.62
C GLU A 143 -0.55 19.30 -11.13
N LEU A 144 -0.98 18.10 -11.54
CA LEU A 144 -1.29 17.83 -12.95
C LEU A 144 -2.45 18.67 -13.45
N ALA A 145 -3.50 18.84 -12.64
CA ALA A 145 -4.63 19.70 -12.99
C ALA A 145 -4.19 21.17 -13.17
N GLU A 146 -3.34 21.70 -12.27
CA GLU A 146 -2.74 23.02 -12.41
C GLU A 146 -1.89 23.18 -13.67
N GLN A 147 -1.12 22.15 -14.03
CA GLN A 147 -0.32 22.17 -15.26
C GLN A 147 -1.20 22.18 -16.53
N ILE A 148 -2.35 21.51 -16.51
CA ILE A 148 -3.25 21.42 -17.67
C ILE A 148 -4.18 22.66 -17.77
N PHE A 149 -4.75 23.07 -16.65
CA PHE A 149 -5.81 24.10 -16.61
C PHE A 149 -5.34 25.47 -16.11
N GLY A 150 -4.12 25.56 -15.58
CA GLY A 150 -3.62 26.79 -14.94
C GLY A 150 -4.16 26.95 -13.53
N ASP A 151 -4.52 28.17 -13.16
CA ASP A 151 -5.13 28.47 -11.85
C ASP A 151 -6.47 27.74 -11.69
N LEU A 152 -6.61 27.04 -10.59
CA LEU A 152 -7.83 26.29 -10.26
C LEU A 152 -8.88 27.15 -9.54
N SER A 153 -8.59 28.41 -9.26
CA SER A 153 -9.54 29.34 -8.62
C SER A 153 -10.82 29.45 -9.43
N GLY A 154 -11.97 29.28 -8.77
CA GLY A 154 -13.28 29.30 -9.40
C GLY A 154 -13.62 28.11 -10.30
N THR A 155 -12.75 27.10 -10.39
CA THR A 155 -13.05 25.88 -11.17
C THR A 155 -14.08 25.01 -10.45
N ARG A 156 -14.90 24.30 -11.26
CA ARG A 156 -15.83 23.29 -10.77
C ARG A 156 -15.30 21.90 -11.05
N VAL A 157 -15.28 21.07 -10.02
CA VAL A 157 -14.73 19.71 -10.06
C VAL A 157 -15.82 18.69 -9.75
N LEU A 158 -15.91 17.65 -10.55
CA LEU A 158 -16.74 16.49 -10.27
C LEU A 158 -15.88 15.31 -9.84
N ILE A 159 -16.12 14.81 -8.65
CA ILE A 159 -15.47 13.60 -8.09
C ILE A 159 -16.41 12.42 -8.25
N LEU A 160 -15.95 11.38 -8.94
CA LEU A 160 -16.68 10.13 -9.11
C LEU A 160 -16.17 9.08 -8.12
N GLY A 161 -17.01 8.78 -7.12
CA GLY A 161 -16.71 7.90 -5.99
C GLY A 161 -16.46 8.69 -4.69
N ALA A 162 -16.82 8.10 -3.55
CA ALA A 162 -16.63 8.69 -2.21
C ALA A 162 -15.72 7.79 -1.36
N GLY A 163 -14.57 7.39 -1.89
CA GLY A 163 -13.54 6.66 -1.18
C GLY A 163 -12.51 7.56 -0.52
N GLU A 164 -11.53 6.98 0.15
CA GLU A 164 -10.46 7.72 0.84
C GLU A 164 -9.64 8.59 -0.14
N MET A 165 -9.30 8.04 -1.31
CA MET A 165 -8.59 8.80 -2.35
C MET A 165 -9.37 10.03 -2.83
N SER A 166 -10.69 9.90 -2.97
CA SER A 166 -11.58 11.02 -3.33
C SER A 166 -11.56 12.11 -2.27
N ARG A 167 -11.53 11.72 -0.99
CA ARG A 167 -11.46 12.63 0.16
C ARG A 167 -10.14 13.40 0.18
N VAL A 168 -9.02 12.72 -0.01
CA VAL A 168 -7.68 13.33 -0.05
C VAL A 168 -7.57 14.29 -1.24
N THR A 169 -7.97 13.85 -2.43
CA THR A 169 -7.92 14.64 -3.66
C THR A 169 -8.85 15.86 -3.59
N GLY A 170 -10.08 15.70 -3.09
CA GLY A 170 -11.03 16.79 -2.91
C GLY A 170 -10.50 17.88 -1.98
N ARG A 171 -9.92 17.51 -0.85
CA ARG A 171 -9.27 18.45 0.07
C ARG A 171 -8.10 19.18 -0.59
N ALA A 172 -7.28 18.48 -1.35
CA ALA A 172 -6.14 19.06 -2.04
C ALA A 172 -6.59 20.05 -3.13
N LEU A 173 -7.64 19.76 -3.90
CA LEU A 173 -8.24 20.66 -4.89
C LEU A 173 -8.83 21.91 -4.24
N HIS A 174 -9.58 21.74 -3.14
CA HIS A 174 -10.13 22.85 -2.39
C HIS A 174 -9.03 23.78 -1.84
N ALA A 175 -7.94 23.21 -1.31
CA ALA A 175 -6.79 23.97 -0.82
C ALA A 175 -6.06 24.76 -1.92
N ARG A 176 -6.24 24.41 -3.19
CA ARG A 176 -5.71 25.12 -4.37
C ARG A 176 -6.74 26.02 -5.06
N GLY A 177 -7.87 26.31 -4.39
CA GLY A 177 -8.84 27.31 -4.82
C GLY A 177 -9.99 26.78 -5.67
N ALA A 178 -10.15 25.49 -5.86
CA ALA A 178 -11.36 24.96 -6.49
C ALA A 178 -12.59 25.25 -5.60
N GLU A 179 -13.59 25.93 -6.15
CA GLU A 179 -14.74 26.41 -5.38
C GLU A 179 -15.96 25.51 -5.46
N GLY A 180 -16.14 24.76 -6.55
CA GLY A 180 -17.30 23.89 -6.75
C GLY A 180 -16.88 22.43 -6.79
N ILE A 181 -16.91 21.73 -5.65
CA ILE A 181 -16.65 20.29 -5.61
C ILE A 181 -17.97 19.54 -5.53
N TYR A 182 -18.28 18.80 -6.59
CA TYR A 182 -19.45 17.94 -6.68
C TYR A 182 -19.01 16.49 -6.51
N VAL A 183 -19.77 15.72 -5.75
CA VAL A 183 -19.47 14.31 -5.51
C VAL A 183 -20.60 13.43 -6.03
N ALA A 184 -20.28 12.47 -6.89
CA ALA A 184 -21.21 11.44 -7.34
C ALA A 184 -20.74 10.07 -6.82
N ASN A 185 -21.62 9.35 -6.13
CA ASN A 185 -21.32 8.02 -5.59
C ASN A 185 -22.56 7.13 -5.62
N ARG A 186 -22.35 5.81 -5.69
CA ARG A 186 -23.44 4.82 -5.63
C ARG A 186 -24.27 4.93 -4.32
N SER A 187 -23.61 5.18 -3.18
CA SER A 187 -24.23 5.48 -1.90
C SER A 187 -24.32 7.00 -1.73
N PHE A 188 -25.55 7.52 -1.66
CA PHE A 188 -25.81 8.94 -1.48
C PHE A 188 -25.23 9.47 -0.15
N ASP A 189 -25.42 8.72 0.95
CA ASP A 189 -24.97 9.14 2.27
C ASP A 189 -23.44 9.36 2.29
N ARG A 190 -22.67 8.48 1.63
CA ARG A 190 -21.20 8.64 1.51
C ARG A 190 -20.81 9.84 0.65
N ALA A 191 -21.62 10.20 -0.36
CA ALA A 191 -21.36 11.37 -1.15
C ALA A 191 -21.60 12.64 -0.33
N VAL A 192 -22.67 12.70 0.47
CA VAL A 192 -22.99 13.81 1.38
C VAL A 192 -21.90 13.97 2.46
N GLU A 193 -21.39 12.88 3.00
CA GLU A 193 -20.31 12.93 4.01
C GLU A 193 -18.99 13.49 3.44
N LEU A 194 -18.75 13.31 2.14
CA LEU A 194 -17.55 13.81 1.47
C LEU A 194 -17.69 15.26 0.98
N ALA A 195 -18.88 15.68 0.57
CA ALA A 195 -19.17 17.02 0.05
C ALA A 195 -19.20 18.07 1.16
#